data_fc057e88e81037defc71af653d369ad0
#
_entry.id   fc057e88e81037defc71af653d369ad0
#
_cell.length_a   1.000
_cell.length_b   1.000
_cell.length_c   1.000
_cell.angle_alpha   90.00
_cell.angle_beta   90.00
_cell.angle_gamma   90.00
#
_symmetry.space_group_name_H-M   'P 1'
#
loop_
_entity.id
_entity.type
_entity.pdbx_description
1 polymer ?
#
loop_
_entity_poly.entity_id
_entity_poly.type
_entity_poly.pdbx_seq_one_letter_code
_entity_poly.pdbx_strand_id
1 'polypeptide(L)'
;VRHGKVSPHVEIERYEGNKVIFKDGKSGEFDVIIACTGFKIKHDFFDKSLINYEEGKVPLLHRMIPADIKNLYFIGLFQPLGCIWPGAELQSKLAAQHLCGNWTPKKSFKELIEKELANPDVKQIDTPRHTITVDDHAFRARLKKEINRSITA
;
A
#
# COMPACT_ATOMS: atom_id res chain seq x y z
N VAL A 1 -4.46 -15.10 -26.60
CA VAL A 1 -3.72 -13.96 -27.13
C VAL A 1 -2.80 -14.44 -28.27
N ARG A 2 -1.62 -13.87 -28.54
CA ARG A 2 -0.82 -14.03 -29.78
C ARG A 2 -0.64 -15.48 -30.29
N HIS A 3 -0.65 -16.48 -29.43
CA HIS A 3 -0.50 -17.90 -29.81
C HIS A 3 -1.77 -18.74 -29.58
N GLY A 4 -2.92 -18.12 -29.42
CA GLY A 4 -4.22 -18.81 -29.24
C GLY A 4 -4.39 -19.57 -27.91
N LYS A 5 -3.37 -19.57 -27.03
CA LYS A 5 -3.40 -20.29 -25.74
C LYS A 5 -4.11 -19.50 -24.62
N VAL A 6 -4.41 -18.25 -24.84
CA VAL A 6 -5.12 -17.38 -23.88
C VAL A 6 -6.25 -16.68 -24.60
N SER A 7 -7.46 -16.86 -24.12
CA SER A 7 -8.67 -16.21 -24.61
C SER A 7 -9.09 -15.10 -23.63
N PRO A 8 -9.02 -13.83 -24.02
CA PRO A 8 -9.53 -12.75 -23.18
C PRO A 8 -11.06 -12.76 -23.18
N HIS A 9 -11.62 -12.50 -22.01
CA HIS A 9 -13.06 -12.33 -21.82
C HIS A 9 -13.32 -11.01 -21.09
N VAL A 10 -14.54 -10.53 -21.19
CA VAL A 10 -15.04 -9.41 -20.39
C VAL A 10 -15.26 -9.89 -18.94
N GLU A 11 -15.73 -8.99 -18.09
CA GLU A 11 -16.00 -9.26 -16.69
C GLU A 11 -16.96 -10.45 -16.51
N ILE A 12 -16.70 -11.26 -15.48
CA ILE A 12 -17.55 -12.36 -15.08
C ILE A 12 -18.86 -11.81 -14.50
N GLU A 13 -19.98 -12.32 -14.96
CA GLU A 13 -21.30 -12.00 -14.43
C GLU A 13 -21.65 -12.93 -13.26
N ARG A 14 -21.56 -14.25 -13.50
CA ARG A 14 -21.88 -15.28 -12.49
C ARG A 14 -21.23 -16.63 -12.79
N TYR A 15 -21.30 -17.52 -11.81
CA TYR A 15 -20.87 -18.89 -11.89
C TYR A 15 -22.06 -19.84 -11.83
N GLU A 16 -22.06 -20.90 -12.66
CA GLU A 16 -23.05 -21.97 -12.66
C GLU A 16 -22.30 -23.32 -12.67
N GLY A 17 -21.96 -23.85 -11.48
CA GLY A 17 -21.07 -24.99 -11.36
C GLY A 17 -19.69 -24.70 -11.99
N ASN A 18 -19.25 -25.50 -12.96
CA ASN A 18 -17.99 -25.29 -13.68
C ASN A 18 -18.12 -24.29 -14.84
N LYS A 19 -19.33 -23.79 -15.09
CA LYS A 19 -19.61 -22.82 -16.15
C LYS A 19 -19.49 -21.41 -15.65
N VAL A 20 -18.70 -20.60 -16.33
CA VAL A 20 -18.58 -19.16 -16.09
C VAL A 20 -19.37 -18.42 -17.16
N ILE A 21 -20.19 -17.48 -16.74
CA ILE A 21 -20.99 -16.60 -17.64
C ILE A 21 -20.39 -15.20 -17.56
N PHE A 22 -20.12 -14.63 -18.72
CA PHE A 22 -19.53 -13.29 -18.87
C PHE A 22 -20.61 -12.26 -19.18
N LYS A 23 -20.35 -10.99 -18.85
CA LYS A 23 -21.29 -9.88 -19.08
C LYS A 23 -21.68 -9.66 -20.55
N ASP A 24 -20.92 -10.20 -21.50
CA ASP A 24 -21.27 -10.17 -22.94
C ASP A 24 -22.19 -11.32 -23.37
N GLY A 25 -22.67 -12.12 -22.43
CA GLY A 25 -23.55 -13.27 -22.65
C GLY A 25 -22.81 -14.55 -23.10
N LYS A 26 -21.50 -14.49 -23.33
CA LYS A 26 -20.69 -15.68 -23.60
C LYS A 26 -20.49 -16.50 -22.34
N SER A 27 -20.14 -17.77 -22.53
CA SER A 27 -19.83 -18.66 -21.41
C SER A 27 -18.70 -19.62 -21.79
N GLY A 28 -18.02 -20.15 -20.76
CA GLY A 28 -17.02 -21.20 -20.90
C GLY A 28 -17.05 -22.13 -19.70
N GLU A 29 -16.60 -23.37 -19.89
CA GLU A 29 -16.41 -24.33 -18.80
C GLU A 29 -14.94 -24.36 -18.40
N PHE A 30 -14.68 -24.35 -17.08
CA PHE A 30 -13.33 -24.29 -16.53
C PHE A 30 -13.21 -25.25 -15.35
N ASP A 31 -12.11 -25.99 -15.30
CA ASP A 31 -11.81 -26.92 -14.21
C ASP A 31 -11.24 -26.18 -12.99
N VAL A 32 -10.55 -25.06 -13.21
CA VAL A 32 -9.89 -24.26 -12.16
C VAL A 32 -10.08 -22.78 -12.42
N ILE A 33 -10.41 -22.04 -11.37
CA ILE A 33 -10.48 -20.59 -11.39
C ILE A 33 -9.43 -20.04 -10.40
N ILE A 34 -8.53 -19.19 -10.90
CA ILE A 34 -7.51 -18.53 -10.09
C ILE A 34 -7.90 -17.05 -9.93
N ALA A 35 -8.27 -16.66 -8.72
CA ALA A 35 -8.64 -15.27 -8.42
C ALA A 35 -7.40 -14.41 -8.18
N CYS A 36 -7.03 -13.62 -9.19
CA CYS A 36 -5.92 -12.65 -9.11
C CYS A 36 -6.45 -11.22 -8.96
N THR A 37 -7.46 -11.01 -8.11
CA THR A 37 -8.22 -9.76 -7.98
C THR A 37 -7.58 -8.74 -7.03
N GLY A 38 -6.41 -9.05 -6.46
CA GLY A 38 -5.71 -8.23 -5.48
C GLY A 38 -6.18 -8.49 -4.04
N PHE A 39 -5.76 -7.62 -3.14
CA PHE A 39 -6.01 -7.75 -1.71
C PHE A 39 -6.61 -6.46 -1.15
N LYS A 40 -7.41 -6.60 -0.10
CA LYS A 40 -7.82 -5.49 0.75
C LYS A 40 -6.86 -5.40 1.93
N ILE A 41 -6.41 -4.19 2.28
CA ILE A 41 -5.64 -3.97 3.50
C ILE A 41 -6.60 -4.15 4.67
N LYS A 42 -6.31 -5.10 5.54
CA LYS A 42 -7.13 -5.44 6.70
C LYS A 42 -6.25 -5.95 7.84
N HIS A 43 -6.48 -5.40 9.02
CA HIS A 43 -5.81 -5.82 10.24
C HIS A 43 -6.88 -6.12 11.28
N ASP A 44 -7.43 -7.35 11.25
CA ASP A 44 -8.57 -7.76 12.08
C ASP A 44 -8.29 -7.74 13.60
N PHE A 45 -7.00 -7.65 13.97
CA PHE A 45 -6.57 -7.55 15.37
C PHE A 45 -6.55 -6.10 15.89
N PHE A 46 -6.80 -5.10 15.05
CA PHE A 46 -6.99 -3.71 15.46
C PHE A 46 -8.46 -3.34 15.46
N ASP A 47 -8.86 -2.51 16.43
CA ASP A 47 -10.14 -1.85 16.37
C ASP A 47 -10.18 -0.91 15.15
N LYS A 48 -11.27 -0.93 14.40
CA LYS A 48 -11.46 -0.10 13.20
C LYS A 48 -11.38 1.41 13.48
N SER A 49 -11.65 1.82 14.72
CA SER A 49 -11.51 3.21 15.16
C SER A 49 -10.06 3.69 15.22
N LEU A 50 -9.10 2.77 15.35
CA LEU A 50 -7.68 3.10 15.44
C LEU A 50 -7.09 3.44 14.06
N ILE A 51 -7.45 2.68 13.03
CA ILE A 51 -6.97 2.90 11.66
C ILE A 51 -8.09 2.56 10.69
N ASN A 52 -8.56 3.56 9.96
CA ASN A 52 -9.58 3.39 8.93
C ASN A 52 -8.93 3.35 7.54
N TYR A 53 -9.10 2.22 6.83
CA TYR A 53 -8.65 2.02 5.46
C TYR A 53 -9.82 2.07 4.44
N GLU A 54 -11.04 2.40 4.88
CA GLU A 54 -12.26 2.22 4.08
C GLU A 54 -12.25 3.03 2.77
N GLU A 55 -11.59 4.19 2.76
CA GLU A 55 -11.42 5.00 1.55
C GLU A 55 -10.16 4.67 0.73
N GLY A 56 -9.47 3.57 1.07
CA GLY A 56 -8.21 3.22 0.42
C GLY A 56 -7.05 4.17 0.74
N LYS A 57 -7.23 5.17 1.58
CA LYS A 57 -6.18 6.06 2.05
C LYS A 57 -5.51 5.45 3.27
N VAL A 58 -4.18 5.51 3.29
CA VAL A 58 -3.39 5.03 4.43
C VAL A 58 -2.77 6.25 5.11
N PRO A 59 -3.42 6.81 6.17
CA PRO A 59 -3.00 8.05 6.82
C PRO A 59 -1.81 7.80 7.76
N LEU A 60 -0.69 7.40 7.20
CA LEU A 60 0.55 7.10 7.91
C LEU A 60 1.70 7.92 7.34
N LEU A 61 2.42 8.67 8.18
CA LEU A 61 3.65 9.33 7.77
C LEU A 61 4.67 8.29 7.32
N HIS A 62 5.26 8.50 6.15
CA HIS A 62 6.18 7.55 5.51
C HIS A 62 5.61 6.13 5.39
N ARG A 63 4.28 6.00 5.25
CA ARG A 63 3.57 4.71 5.21
C ARG A 63 3.81 3.84 6.45
N MET A 64 4.19 4.44 7.59
CA MET A 64 4.49 3.65 8.79
C MET A 64 4.02 4.24 10.12
N ILE A 65 3.92 5.56 10.29
CA ILE A 65 3.61 6.18 11.59
C ILE A 65 2.22 6.81 11.56
N PRO A 66 1.27 6.35 12.38
CA PRO A 66 -0.03 7.01 12.55
C PRO A 66 0.12 8.34 13.31
N ALA A 67 -0.81 9.28 13.08
CA ALA A 67 -0.74 10.60 13.71
C ALA A 67 -0.99 10.56 15.22
N ASP A 68 -1.99 9.81 15.64
CA ASP A 68 -2.59 9.91 16.98
C ASP A 68 -2.28 8.71 17.88
N ILE A 69 -1.50 7.73 17.39
CA ILE A 69 -1.17 6.52 18.16
C ILE A 69 0.33 6.47 18.39
N LYS A 70 0.73 6.59 19.66
CA LYS A 70 2.14 6.52 20.05
C LYS A 70 2.65 5.08 20.02
N ASN A 71 3.92 4.91 19.68
CA ASN A 71 4.64 3.63 19.72
C ASN A 71 4.06 2.53 18.82
N LEU A 72 3.26 2.89 17.82
CA LEU A 72 2.77 1.98 16.79
C LEU A 72 3.44 2.31 15.45
N TYR A 73 3.96 1.27 14.79
CA TYR A 73 4.63 1.40 13.49
C TYR A 73 4.20 0.27 12.56
N PHE A 74 3.95 0.63 11.30
CA PHE A 74 3.67 -0.31 10.22
C PHE A 74 4.91 -0.43 9.33
N ILE A 75 5.61 -1.52 9.41
CA ILE A 75 6.79 -1.76 8.59
C ILE A 75 6.40 -2.58 7.37
N GLY A 76 6.75 -2.07 6.18
CA GLY A 76 6.44 -2.74 4.91
C GLY A 76 5.03 -2.49 4.38
N LEU A 77 4.26 -1.55 4.91
CA LEU A 77 2.93 -1.20 4.38
C LEU A 77 3.04 -0.24 3.19
N PHE A 78 3.77 -0.64 2.18
CA PHE A 78 3.91 0.07 0.90
C PHE A 78 4.23 -0.92 -0.22
N GLN A 79 3.93 -0.54 -1.46
CA GLN A 79 4.14 -1.39 -2.64
C GLN A 79 5.05 -0.68 -3.64
N PRO A 80 6.34 -1.05 -3.71
CA PRO A 80 7.26 -0.56 -4.76
C PRO A 80 7.10 -1.39 -6.04
N LEU A 81 7.62 -0.92 -7.16
CA LEU A 81 7.78 -1.71 -8.39
C LEU A 81 8.95 -2.72 -8.32
N GLY A 82 9.43 -3.04 -7.16
CA GLY A 82 10.57 -3.92 -6.96
C GLY A 82 10.54 -4.60 -5.60
N CYS A 83 11.73 -4.79 -5.03
CA CYS A 83 11.87 -5.44 -3.74
C CYS A 83 11.48 -4.51 -2.58
N ILE A 84 10.62 -4.99 -1.69
CA ILE A 84 10.14 -4.24 -0.52
C ILE A 84 11.22 -4.07 0.58
N TRP A 85 12.14 -5.02 0.71
CA TRP A 85 13.08 -5.11 1.83
C TRP A 85 13.93 -3.86 2.07
N PRO A 86 14.53 -3.20 1.04
CA PRO A 86 15.34 -2.01 1.27
C PRO A 86 14.55 -0.83 1.86
N GLY A 87 13.29 -0.69 1.48
CA GLY A 87 12.41 0.34 2.05
C GLY A 87 11.99 0.00 3.48
N ALA A 88 11.64 -1.26 3.75
CA ALA A 88 11.27 -1.74 5.08
C ALA A 88 12.45 -1.62 6.07
N GLU A 89 13.67 -1.90 5.64
CA GLU A 89 14.88 -1.67 6.44
C GLU A 89 15.04 -0.21 6.84
N LEU A 90 14.85 0.72 5.89
CA LEU A 90 14.90 2.15 6.18
C LEU A 90 13.78 2.60 7.11
N GLN A 91 12.56 2.09 6.95
CA GLN A 91 11.46 2.34 7.88
C GLN A 91 11.82 1.85 9.29
N SER A 92 12.38 0.66 9.43
CA SER A 92 12.81 0.11 10.73
C SER A 92 13.88 0.96 11.41
N LYS A 93 14.87 1.44 10.64
CA LYS A 93 15.92 2.36 11.15
C LYS A 93 15.31 3.67 11.65
N LEU A 94 14.39 4.27 10.89
CA LEU A 94 13.73 5.52 11.29
C LEU A 94 12.81 5.32 12.50
N ALA A 95 12.10 4.20 12.58
CA ALA A 95 11.28 3.83 13.73
C ALA A 95 12.14 3.68 15.00
N ALA A 96 13.28 3.00 14.90
CA ALA A 96 14.21 2.87 16.02
C ALA A 96 14.75 4.23 16.49
N GLN A 97 15.12 5.12 15.59
CA GLN A 97 15.55 6.49 15.93
C GLN A 97 14.44 7.29 16.61
N HIS A 98 13.20 7.16 16.15
CA HIS A 98 12.05 7.81 16.78
C HIS A 98 11.80 7.26 18.20
N LEU A 99 11.82 5.95 18.38
CA LEU A 99 11.67 5.30 19.70
C LEU A 99 12.75 5.72 20.69
N CYS A 100 14.00 5.87 20.22
CA CYS A 100 15.12 6.33 21.05
C CYS A 100 15.15 7.86 21.27
N GLY A 101 14.20 8.61 20.73
CA GLY A 101 14.18 10.06 20.83
C GLY A 101 15.21 10.78 19.95
N ASN A 102 15.93 10.07 19.10
CA ASN A 102 16.97 10.64 18.22
C ASN A 102 16.42 11.30 16.96
N TRP A 103 15.14 11.08 16.65
CA TRP A 103 14.46 11.69 15.54
C TRP A 103 13.04 12.14 15.92
N THR A 104 12.72 13.36 15.51
CA THR A 104 11.35 13.90 15.59
C THR A 104 11.01 14.61 14.28
N PRO A 105 9.75 14.59 13.84
CA PRO A 105 9.35 15.32 12.65
C PRO A 105 9.47 16.84 12.85
N LYS A 106 9.74 17.57 11.77
CA LYS A 106 9.83 19.07 11.81
C LYS A 106 8.47 19.75 12.01
N LYS A 107 7.39 19.04 11.74
CA LYS A 107 6.00 19.49 11.86
C LYS A 107 5.18 18.41 12.54
N SER A 108 3.93 18.70 12.88
CA SER A 108 3.04 17.67 13.41
C SER A 108 2.89 16.49 12.44
N PHE A 109 2.73 15.30 12.97
CA PHE A 109 2.48 14.11 12.14
C PHE A 109 1.28 14.30 11.21
N LYS A 110 0.22 14.91 11.73
CA LYS A 110 -1.00 15.18 10.97
C LYS A 110 -0.74 16.05 9.74
N GLU A 111 -0.05 17.20 9.90
CA GLU A 111 0.30 18.08 8.78
C GLU A 111 1.16 17.36 7.72
N LEU A 112 2.11 16.53 8.15
CA LEU A 112 2.99 15.82 7.23
C LEU A 112 2.25 14.73 6.48
N ILE A 113 1.34 14.01 7.15
CA ILE A 113 0.47 12.99 6.52
C ILE A 113 -0.45 13.66 5.49
N GLU A 114 -1.12 14.76 5.85
CA GLU A 114 -1.97 15.51 4.93
C GLU A 114 -1.19 15.97 3.69
N LYS A 115 0.05 16.44 3.89
CA LYS A 115 0.94 16.82 2.78
C LYS A 115 1.32 15.63 1.89
N GLU A 116 1.63 14.47 2.47
CA GLU A 116 1.94 13.26 1.70
C GLU A 116 0.72 12.74 0.92
N LEU A 117 -0.47 12.80 1.51
CA LEU A 117 -1.72 12.41 0.86
C LEU A 117 -2.10 13.36 -0.30
N ALA A 118 -1.86 14.66 -0.12
CA ALA A 118 -2.13 15.67 -1.15
C ALA A 118 -1.13 15.61 -2.33
N ASN A 119 0.07 15.09 -2.09
CA ASN A 119 1.14 15.00 -3.09
C ASN A 119 1.72 13.58 -3.12
N PRO A 120 0.98 12.61 -3.65
CA PRO A 120 1.45 11.23 -3.74
C PRO A 120 2.66 11.12 -4.67
N ASP A 121 3.64 10.28 -4.32
CA ASP A 121 4.86 10.05 -5.11
C ASP A 121 4.56 9.58 -6.53
N VAL A 122 3.48 8.84 -6.68
CA VAL A 122 3.02 8.30 -7.97
C VAL A 122 1.66 8.90 -8.28
N LYS A 123 1.58 9.66 -9.37
CA LYS A 123 0.31 10.10 -9.93
C LYS A 123 -0.34 8.91 -10.62
N GLN A 124 -1.12 8.18 -9.87
CA GLN A 124 -1.83 7.00 -10.37
C GLN A 124 -3.30 7.28 -10.60
N ILE A 125 -3.90 6.37 -11.37
CA ILE A 125 -5.35 6.24 -11.43
C ILE A 125 -5.83 6.01 -9.99
N ASP A 126 -6.74 6.84 -9.53
CA ASP A 126 -7.31 6.78 -8.17
C ASP A 126 -8.15 5.51 -8.04
N THR A 127 -7.50 4.42 -7.66
CA THR A 127 -8.14 3.13 -7.42
C THR A 127 -7.68 2.58 -6.06
N PRO A 128 -8.56 1.91 -5.32
CA PRO A 128 -8.21 1.30 -4.03
C PRO A 128 -7.00 0.35 -4.08
N ARG A 129 -6.72 -0.21 -5.26
CA ARG A 129 -5.60 -1.14 -5.50
C ARG A 129 -4.22 -0.49 -5.35
N HIS A 130 -4.12 0.82 -5.63
CA HIS A 130 -2.82 1.50 -5.73
C HIS A 130 -2.53 2.45 -4.57
N THR A 131 -3.34 2.43 -3.52
CA THR A 131 -3.24 3.37 -2.39
C THR A 131 -1.93 3.29 -1.62
N ILE A 132 -1.28 2.13 -1.62
CA ILE A 132 0.03 1.92 -0.96
C ILE A 132 1.21 1.93 -1.94
N THR A 133 0.98 2.15 -3.23
CA THR A 133 2.07 2.19 -4.21
C THR A 133 2.96 3.41 -3.98
N VAL A 134 4.26 3.22 -4.15
CA VAL A 134 5.28 4.26 -4.00
C VAL A 134 6.26 4.22 -5.17
N ASP A 135 6.83 5.38 -5.53
CA ASP A 135 8.07 5.43 -6.28
C ASP A 135 9.22 5.00 -5.36
N ASP A 136 9.83 3.86 -5.64
CA ASP A 136 10.84 3.26 -4.77
C ASP A 136 12.05 4.18 -4.55
N HIS A 137 12.52 4.86 -5.60
CA HIS A 137 13.65 5.76 -5.50
C HIS A 137 13.33 7.00 -4.63
N ALA A 138 12.24 7.66 -4.91
CA ALA A 138 11.80 8.85 -4.18
C ALA A 138 11.48 8.51 -2.72
N PHE A 139 10.79 7.40 -2.50
CA PHE A 139 10.42 6.92 -1.17
C PHE A 139 11.65 6.63 -0.30
N ARG A 140 12.61 5.84 -0.82
CA ARG A 140 13.85 5.52 -0.10
C ARG A 140 14.74 6.75 0.12
N ALA A 141 14.83 7.66 -0.86
CA ALA A 141 15.58 8.91 -0.71
C ALA A 141 15.01 9.78 0.42
N ARG A 142 13.69 9.86 0.53
CA ARG A 142 13.01 10.57 1.62
C ARG A 142 13.30 9.97 2.98
N LEU A 143 13.19 8.65 3.13
CA LEU A 143 13.54 7.95 4.38
C LEU A 143 15.00 8.15 4.78
N LYS A 144 15.94 8.01 3.83
CA LYS A 144 17.37 8.27 4.07
C LYS A 144 17.63 9.70 4.54
N LYS A 145 16.94 10.68 3.96
CA LYS A 145 17.07 12.10 4.36
C LYS A 145 16.61 12.30 5.80
N GLU A 146 15.51 11.67 6.22
CA GLU A 146 15.02 11.75 7.59
C GLU A 146 15.99 11.05 8.58
N ILE A 147 16.50 9.88 8.23
CA ILE A 147 17.49 9.15 9.03
C ILE A 147 18.78 9.97 9.21
N ASN A 148 19.32 10.54 8.13
CA ASN A 148 20.55 11.34 8.20
C ASN A 148 20.38 12.62 9.01
N ARG A 149 19.19 13.19 9.06
CA ARG A 149 18.88 14.37 9.85
C ARG A 149 18.98 14.12 11.34
N SER A 150 18.68 12.90 11.80
CA SER A 150 18.76 12.53 13.22
C SER A 150 20.19 12.40 13.72
N ILE A 151 21.15 12.08 12.83
CA ILE A 151 22.55 11.90 13.19
C ILE A 151 23.28 13.25 13.39
N THR A 152 22.74 14.33 12.86
CA THR A 152 23.35 15.66 12.88
C THR A 152 22.72 16.62 13.90
N ALA A 153 21.75 16.19 14.67
CA ALA A 153 21.11 16.95 15.75
C ALA A 153 21.55 16.45 17.12
#